data_44dc64d7e5cba87a93a18fc4217fc81a
#
_entry.id   44dc64d7e5cba87a93a18fc4217fc81a
#
_cell.length_a   1.000
_cell.length_b   1.000
_cell.length_c   1.000
_cell.angle_alpha   90.00
_cell.angle_beta   90.00
_cell.angle_gamma   90.00
#
_symmetry.space_group_name_H-M   'P 1'
#
loop_
_entity.id
_entity.type
_entity.pdbx_description
1 polymer ?
#
loop_
_entity_poly.entity_id
_entity_poly.type
_entity_poly.pdbx_seq_one_letter_code
_entity_poly.pdbx_strand_id
1 'polypeptide(L)'
;PYTDYDIENGVEKAAVELVGYAKTEALAPKASQTVTVEVPKSSFKSYDRNGAKTYIVDDGDYYITVGNGAHEAVNNILAAQGFTTSNTDGRMDADGEAELVFTAHVDSFDSTTYAVSEYTGAEITNRFDDADLNKYEGSNTTVTYVSRNDWEGTFPKSAVEVAVTDKMSVDLASDKPIVEDSEAVIPTYGAKNGLNLA
;
A
#
# COMPACT_ATOMS: atom_id res chain seq x y z
N PRO A 1 -2.84 -10.05 9.94
CA PRO A 1 -1.95 -10.02 11.10
C PRO A 1 -0.95 -8.87 11.02
N TYR A 2 -0.27 -8.59 12.14
CA TYR A 2 0.89 -7.71 12.22
C TYR A 2 1.95 -8.45 13.04
N THR A 3 2.99 -8.90 12.36
CA THR A 3 3.94 -9.89 12.90
C THR A 3 5.26 -9.24 13.32
N ASP A 4 6.12 -9.99 14.01
CA ASP A 4 7.48 -9.53 14.32
C ASP A 4 8.27 -9.24 13.04
N TYR A 5 8.03 -10.02 11.98
CA TYR A 5 8.62 -9.74 10.66
C TYR A 5 8.23 -8.36 10.13
N ASP A 6 6.96 -7.97 10.25
CA ASP A 6 6.48 -6.66 9.83
C ASP A 6 7.17 -5.53 10.59
N ILE A 7 7.33 -5.70 11.91
CA ILE A 7 7.99 -4.72 12.77
C ILE A 7 9.46 -4.57 12.38
N GLU A 8 10.17 -5.69 12.22
CA GLU A 8 11.60 -5.70 11.88
C GLU A 8 11.89 -5.10 10.50
N ASN A 9 11.01 -5.32 9.53
CA ASN A 9 11.16 -4.83 8.16
C ASN A 9 10.39 -3.54 7.88
N GLY A 10 9.68 -2.98 8.86
CA GLY A 10 8.90 -1.76 8.69
C GLY A 10 7.78 -1.91 7.65
N VAL A 11 7.15 -3.10 7.58
CA VAL A 11 6.00 -3.32 6.68
C VAL A 11 4.81 -2.54 7.21
N GLU A 12 4.23 -1.71 6.38
CA GLU A 12 3.08 -0.88 6.74
C GLU A 12 1.79 -1.46 6.17
N LYS A 13 0.80 -1.61 7.04
CA LYS A 13 -0.52 -2.14 6.70
C LYS A 13 -1.62 -1.15 7.04
N ALA A 14 -2.68 -1.14 6.25
CA ALA A 14 -3.87 -0.39 6.59
C ALA A 14 -4.57 -1.01 7.81
N ALA A 15 -5.22 -0.17 8.63
CA ALA A 15 -6.03 -0.65 9.74
C ALA A 15 -7.24 -1.47 9.23
N VAL A 16 -7.78 -1.09 8.06
CA VAL A 16 -8.86 -1.79 7.37
C VAL A 16 -8.76 -1.51 5.88
N GLU A 17 -9.12 -2.49 5.06
CA GLU A 17 -9.17 -2.39 3.60
C GLU A 17 -10.51 -2.86 3.07
N LEU A 18 -11.05 -2.16 2.07
CA LEU A 18 -12.24 -2.59 1.36
C LEU A 18 -11.87 -3.65 0.33
N VAL A 19 -12.25 -4.90 0.59
CA VAL A 19 -11.94 -6.04 -0.29
C VAL A 19 -13.10 -6.45 -1.20
N GLY A 20 -14.27 -5.86 -1.00
CA GLY A 20 -15.42 -6.09 -1.87
C GLY A 20 -16.66 -5.35 -1.40
N TYR A 21 -17.64 -5.25 -2.27
CA TYR A 21 -18.95 -4.69 -1.94
C TYR A 21 -20.04 -5.33 -2.81
N ALA A 22 -21.26 -5.28 -2.31
CA ALA A 22 -22.44 -5.68 -3.08
C ALA A 22 -23.61 -4.79 -2.73
N LYS A 23 -24.56 -4.68 -3.65
CA LYS A 23 -25.84 -4.01 -3.45
C LYS A 23 -26.97 -4.99 -3.59
N THR A 24 -27.99 -4.83 -2.75
CA THR A 24 -29.27 -5.52 -2.95
C THR A 24 -30.08 -4.83 -4.04
N GLU A 25 -31.04 -5.54 -4.61
CA GLU A 25 -32.12 -4.93 -5.35
C GLU A 25 -32.99 -4.08 -4.41
N ALA A 26 -33.95 -3.35 -4.96
CA ALA A 26 -34.91 -2.63 -4.15
C ALA A 26 -35.78 -3.62 -3.36
N LEU A 27 -35.60 -3.67 -2.05
CA LEU A 27 -36.31 -4.58 -1.17
C LEU A 27 -37.64 -3.97 -0.68
N ALA A 28 -38.71 -4.75 -0.77
CA ALA A 28 -39.98 -4.41 -0.10
C ALA A 28 -39.80 -4.46 1.43
N PRO A 29 -40.64 -3.77 2.22
CA PRO A 29 -40.57 -3.83 3.66
C PRO A 29 -40.58 -5.30 4.18
N LYS A 30 -39.61 -5.62 5.07
CA LYS A 30 -39.37 -6.96 5.64
C LYS A 30 -38.85 -8.02 4.64
N ALA A 31 -38.56 -7.69 3.39
CA ALA A 31 -37.89 -8.59 2.47
C ALA A 31 -36.37 -8.65 2.79
N SER A 32 -35.78 -9.78 2.47
CA SER A 32 -34.31 -10.00 2.57
C SER A 32 -33.78 -10.53 1.24
N GLN A 33 -32.50 -10.30 1.01
CA GLN A 33 -31.76 -10.84 -0.13
C GLN A 33 -30.40 -11.27 0.34
N THR A 34 -29.95 -12.44 -0.10
CA THR A 34 -28.57 -12.87 0.08
C THR A 34 -27.72 -12.29 -1.05
N VAL A 35 -26.61 -11.69 -0.70
CA VAL A 35 -25.57 -11.24 -1.64
C VAL A 35 -24.28 -12.01 -1.35
N THR A 36 -23.52 -12.29 -2.39
CA THR A 36 -22.24 -12.97 -2.29
C THR A 36 -21.13 -12.00 -2.68
N VAL A 37 -20.08 -11.91 -1.85
CA VAL A 37 -18.88 -11.15 -2.13
C VAL A 37 -17.71 -12.13 -2.10
N GLU A 38 -16.97 -12.22 -3.20
CA GLU A 38 -15.78 -13.04 -3.28
C GLU A 38 -14.56 -12.23 -2.82
N VAL A 39 -13.79 -12.78 -1.87
CA VAL A 39 -12.56 -12.19 -1.36
C VAL A 39 -11.39 -13.08 -1.79
N PRO A 40 -10.61 -12.68 -2.80
CA PRO A 40 -9.47 -13.47 -3.25
C PRO A 40 -8.34 -13.45 -2.22
N LYS A 41 -7.56 -14.52 -2.12
CA LYS A 41 -6.38 -14.58 -1.24
C LYS A 41 -5.35 -13.48 -1.51
N SER A 42 -5.29 -12.98 -2.73
CA SER A 42 -4.44 -11.84 -3.10
C SER A 42 -4.80 -10.55 -2.37
N SER A 43 -5.99 -10.44 -1.77
CA SER A 43 -6.36 -9.32 -0.91
C SER A 43 -5.62 -9.30 0.42
N PHE A 44 -4.97 -10.40 0.81
CA PHE A 44 -4.23 -10.50 2.07
C PHE A 44 -2.76 -10.05 1.94
N LYS A 45 -2.29 -9.82 0.71
CA LYS A 45 -0.90 -9.45 0.47
C LYS A 45 -0.60 -8.03 0.90
N SER A 46 0.58 -7.82 1.47
CA SER A 46 1.17 -6.52 1.78
C SER A 46 2.47 -6.34 1.01
N TYR A 47 2.85 -5.11 0.66
CA TYR A 47 4.13 -4.87 0.02
C TYR A 47 5.22 -4.66 1.07
N ASP A 48 6.23 -5.51 1.04
CA ASP A 48 7.42 -5.38 1.88
C ASP A 48 8.51 -4.65 1.11
N ARG A 49 8.76 -3.41 1.49
CA ARG A 49 9.75 -2.54 0.84
C ARG A 49 11.19 -2.91 1.19
N ASN A 50 11.44 -3.34 2.41
CA ASN A 50 12.79 -3.42 2.95
C ASN A 50 13.34 -4.86 2.97
N GLY A 51 12.52 -5.83 3.35
CA GLY A 51 12.92 -7.23 3.45
C GLY A 51 12.84 -7.97 2.12
N ALA A 52 11.67 -8.54 1.81
CA ALA A 52 11.46 -9.34 0.60
C ALA A 52 11.42 -8.52 -0.70
N LYS A 53 11.21 -7.20 -0.61
CA LYS A 53 11.11 -6.23 -1.73
C LYS A 53 10.03 -6.61 -2.76
N THR A 54 9.00 -7.27 -2.31
CA THR A 54 7.86 -7.75 -3.10
C THR A 54 6.61 -7.84 -2.23
N TYR A 55 5.52 -8.39 -2.79
CA TYR A 55 4.34 -8.69 -2.00
C TYR A 55 4.54 -9.96 -1.17
N ILE A 56 4.13 -9.87 0.08
CA ILE A 56 4.15 -10.97 1.05
C ILE A 56 2.73 -11.24 1.57
N VAL A 57 2.51 -12.46 2.06
CA VAL A 57 1.36 -12.80 2.89
C VAL A 57 1.91 -13.38 4.18
N ASP A 58 1.54 -12.78 5.30
CA ASP A 58 1.98 -13.24 6.62
C ASP A 58 1.21 -14.48 7.06
N ASP A 59 1.80 -15.24 7.93
CA ASP A 59 1.09 -16.23 8.72
C ASP A 59 0.25 -15.57 9.81
N GLY A 60 -0.80 -16.28 10.23
CA GLY A 60 -1.70 -15.83 11.27
C GLY A 60 -3.12 -15.50 10.78
N ASP A 61 -3.85 -14.78 11.61
CA ASP A 61 -5.28 -14.55 11.44
C ASP A 61 -5.57 -13.26 10.67
N TYR A 62 -6.37 -13.40 9.62
CA TYR A 62 -6.95 -12.31 8.84
C TYR A 62 -8.43 -12.18 9.19
N TYR A 63 -8.84 -11.01 9.61
CA TYR A 63 -10.22 -10.74 9.99
C TYR A 63 -10.98 -10.12 8.84
N ILE A 64 -12.12 -10.69 8.50
CA ILE A 64 -13.01 -10.24 7.44
C ILE A 64 -14.36 -9.92 8.07
N THR A 65 -14.88 -8.75 7.81
CA THR A 65 -16.18 -8.31 8.35
C THR A 65 -17.00 -7.61 7.30
N VAL A 66 -18.27 -7.42 7.58
CA VAL A 66 -19.19 -6.57 6.81
C VAL A 66 -19.58 -5.37 7.66
N GLY A 67 -19.73 -4.22 7.01
CA GLY A 67 -20.14 -2.98 7.67
C GLY A 67 -20.55 -1.95 6.63
N ASN A 68 -21.19 -0.89 7.08
CA ASN A 68 -21.61 0.23 6.22
C ASN A 68 -20.45 1.20 5.93
N GLY A 69 -19.31 1.02 6.60
CA GLY A 69 -18.13 1.86 6.41
C GLY A 69 -16.92 1.34 7.20
N ALA A 70 -15.78 2.00 7.01
CA ALA A 70 -14.51 1.61 7.59
C ALA A 70 -14.52 1.62 9.13
N HIS A 71 -15.16 2.60 9.76
CA HIS A 71 -15.23 2.71 11.21
C HIS A 71 -16.01 1.53 11.82
N GLU A 72 -17.19 1.21 11.28
CA GLU A 72 -17.97 0.06 11.72
C GLU A 72 -17.20 -1.24 11.54
N ALA A 73 -16.53 -1.42 10.40
CA ALA A 73 -15.69 -2.59 10.16
C ALA A 73 -14.54 -2.72 11.18
N VAL A 74 -13.86 -1.63 11.52
CA VAL A 74 -12.81 -1.63 12.55
C VAL A 74 -13.39 -1.96 13.92
N ASN A 75 -14.54 -1.36 14.29
CA ASN A 75 -15.19 -1.64 15.55
C ASN A 75 -15.58 -3.12 15.69
N ASN A 76 -16.14 -3.72 14.63
CA ASN A 76 -16.48 -5.15 14.62
C ASN A 76 -15.26 -6.04 14.84
N ILE A 77 -14.14 -5.76 14.14
CA ILE A 77 -12.90 -6.53 14.28
C ILE A 77 -12.32 -6.37 15.68
N LEU A 78 -12.31 -5.16 16.24
CA LEU A 78 -11.83 -4.92 17.60
C LEU A 78 -12.72 -5.63 18.64
N ALA A 79 -14.04 -5.62 18.44
CA ALA A 79 -14.97 -6.35 19.31
C ALA A 79 -14.72 -7.86 19.27
N ALA A 80 -14.45 -8.44 18.09
CA ALA A 80 -14.08 -9.85 17.97
C ALA A 80 -12.76 -10.19 18.67
N GLN A 81 -11.88 -9.22 18.86
CA GLN A 81 -10.64 -9.34 19.61
C GLN A 81 -10.82 -9.06 21.12
N GLY A 82 -12.05 -8.78 21.58
CA GLY A 82 -12.36 -8.52 23.00
C GLY A 82 -12.19 -7.07 23.44
N PHE A 83 -12.03 -6.14 22.49
CA PHE A 83 -11.98 -4.72 22.80
C PHE A 83 -13.37 -4.09 22.88
N THR A 84 -13.45 -2.98 23.60
CA THR A 84 -14.68 -2.20 23.80
C THR A 84 -14.35 -0.71 23.73
N THR A 85 -15.36 0.13 23.63
CA THR A 85 -15.20 1.59 23.70
C THR A 85 -14.51 2.08 24.99
N SER A 86 -14.61 1.28 26.08
CA SER A 86 -14.05 1.65 27.38
C SER A 86 -12.57 1.30 27.56
N ASN A 87 -11.99 0.40 26.74
CA ASN A 87 -10.60 -0.07 26.89
C ASN A 87 -9.70 0.20 25.66
N THR A 88 -10.13 1.07 24.77
CA THR A 88 -9.40 1.41 23.53
C THR A 88 -8.94 2.86 23.46
N ASP A 89 -9.06 3.63 24.54
CA ASP A 89 -8.66 5.06 24.60
C ASP A 89 -9.23 5.89 23.42
N GLY A 90 -10.51 5.65 23.10
CA GLY A 90 -11.22 6.35 22.04
C GLY A 90 -10.92 5.86 20.60
N ARG A 91 -10.21 4.75 20.43
CA ARG A 91 -10.00 4.14 19.11
C ARG A 91 -11.23 3.45 18.55
N MET A 92 -12.14 3.02 19.41
CA MET A 92 -13.49 2.61 19.05
C MET A 92 -14.44 3.77 19.29
N ASP A 93 -15.15 4.21 18.27
CA ASP A 93 -16.16 5.28 18.38
C ASP A 93 -17.57 4.73 18.68
N ALA A 94 -17.77 3.43 18.54
CA ALA A 94 -18.95 2.69 18.92
C ALA A 94 -18.62 1.23 19.26
N ASP A 95 -19.52 0.54 19.95
CA ASP A 95 -19.41 -0.90 20.14
C ASP A 95 -19.58 -1.62 18.80
N GLY A 96 -18.77 -2.66 18.59
CA GLY A 96 -18.79 -3.46 17.38
C GLY A 96 -19.57 -4.77 17.57
N GLU A 97 -19.89 -5.40 16.45
CA GLU A 97 -20.61 -6.68 16.36
C GLU A 97 -19.62 -7.80 16.01
N ALA A 98 -19.11 -8.50 17.05
CA ALA A 98 -18.10 -9.56 16.90
C ALA A 98 -18.57 -10.73 16.03
N GLU A 99 -19.87 -11.01 16.02
CA GLU A 99 -20.51 -12.06 15.22
C GLU A 99 -20.49 -11.78 13.72
N LEU A 100 -20.26 -10.54 13.30
CA LEU A 100 -20.09 -10.20 11.89
C LEU A 100 -18.66 -10.43 11.38
N VAL A 101 -17.78 -10.96 12.22
CA VAL A 101 -16.37 -11.17 11.87
C VAL A 101 -16.09 -12.63 11.57
N PHE A 102 -15.53 -12.86 10.38
CA PHE A 102 -14.98 -14.14 9.97
C PHE A 102 -13.44 -14.08 10.06
N THR A 103 -12.85 -15.12 10.62
CA THR A 103 -11.38 -15.23 10.69
C THR A 103 -10.88 -16.26 9.67
N ALA A 104 -9.98 -15.82 8.79
CA ALA A 104 -9.25 -16.68 7.86
C ALA A 104 -7.83 -16.86 8.38
N HIS A 105 -7.43 -18.10 8.66
CA HIS A 105 -6.08 -18.42 9.11
C HIS A 105 -5.16 -18.75 7.95
N VAL A 106 -3.94 -18.22 7.98
CA VAL A 106 -2.85 -18.56 7.05
C VAL A 106 -1.76 -19.25 7.86
N ASP A 107 -1.41 -20.47 7.47
CA ASP A 107 -0.53 -21.37 8.25
C ASP A 107 0.95 -21.02 8.15
N SER A 108 1.38 -20.29 7.11
CA SER A 108 2.78 -20.00 6.87
C SER A 108 3.00 -18.71 6.08
N PHE A 109 4.07 -18.01 6.42
CA PHE A 109 4.56 -16.84 5.69
C PHE A 109 4.87 -17.19 4.22
N ASP A 110 4.45 -16.33 3.30
CA ASP A 110 4.66 -16.50 1.85
C ASP A 110 5.19 -15.21 1.22
N SER A 111 6.41 -15.26 0.74
CA SER A 111 7.08 -14.18 -0.02
C SER A 111 7.28 -14.54 -1.49
N THR A 112 6.68 -15.60 -1.98
CA THR A 112 6.94 -16.15 -3.32
C THR A 112 5.74 -16.13 -4.25
N THR A 113 4.55 -16.47 -3.77
CA THR A 113 3.35 -16.58 -4.61
C THR A 113 3.02 -15.27 -5.32
N TYR A 114 3.21 -14.14 -4.65
CA TYR A 114 2.90 -12.82 -5.19
C TYR A 114 4.15 -12.00 -5.56
N ALA A 115 5.30 -12.66 -5.68
CA ALA A 115 6.54 -12.04 -6.15
C ALA A 115 6.57 -11.75 -7.65
N VAL A 116 5.61 -12.27 -8.38
CA VAL A 116 5.43 -12.05 -9.81
C VAL A 116 4.04 -11.49 -10.14
N SER A 117 3.96 -10.73 -11.19
CA SER A 117 2.68 -10.21 -11.68
C SER A 117 1.79 -11.33 -12.20
N GLU A 118 0.57 -11.43 -11.70
CA GLU A 118 -0.45 -12.38 -12.15
C GLU A 118 -0.79 -12.24 -13.64
N TYR A 119 -0.61 -11.03 -14.19
CA TYR A 119 -0.97 -10.71 -15.58
C TYR A 119 0.17 -10.95 -16.56
N THR A 120 1.42 -10.69 -16.16
CA THR A 120 2.56 -10.69 -17.08
C THR A 120 3.61 -11.75 -16.74
N GLY A 121 3.55 -12.34 -15.55
CA GLY A 121 4.59 -13.22 -15.02
C GLY A 121 5.92 -12.52 -14.72
N ALA A 122 5.99 -11.21 -14.91
CA ALA A 122 7.19 -10.43 -14.61
C ALA A 122 7.41 -10.30 -13.11
N GLU A 123 8.66 -10.31 -12.70
CA GLU A 123 9.06 -10.06 -11.31
C GLU A 123 8.57 -8.68 -10.83
N ILE A 124 8.06 -8.62 -9.61
CA ILE A 124 7.62 -7.39 -8.99
C ILE A 124 8.82 -6.75 -8.31
N THR A 125 9.16 -5.54 -8.75
CA THR A 125 10.25 -4.73 -8.22
C THR A 125 9.76 -3.34 -7.83
N ASN A 126 10.50 -2.66 -6.96
CA ASN A 126 10.22 -1.26 -6.63
C ASN A 126 10.65 -0.35 -7.81
N ARG A 127 9.69 0.08 -8.61
CA ARG A 127 9.94 0.99 -9.74
C ARG A 127 10.25 2.42 -9.33
N PHE A 128 10.07 2.75 -8.05
CA PHE A 128 10.33 4.08 -7.50
C PHE A 128 11.63 4.15 -6.68
N ASP A 129 12.45 3.11 -6.73
CA ASP A 129 13.70 3.05 -5.99
C ASP A 129 14.65 4.20 -6.37
N ASP A 130 14.65 4.57 -7.65
CA ASP A 130 15.43 5.69 -8.17
C ASP A 130 14.93 7.08 -7.72
N ALA A 131 13.68 7.15 -7.26
CA ALA A 131 13.08 8.38 -6.73
C ALA A 131 13.25 8.53 -5.21
N ASP A 132 13.86 7.56 -4.53
CA ASP A 132 14.11 7.63 -3.10
C ASP A 132 15.17 8.72 -2.81
N LEU A 133 14.80 9.71 -2.02
CA LEU A 133 15.69 10.81 -1.64
C LEU A 133 16.91 10.33 -0.82
N ASN A 134 16.79 9.15 -0.19
CA ASN A 134 17.87 8.55 0.59
C ASN A 134 18.71 7.52 -0.21
N LYS A 135 18.45 7.36 -1.51
CA LYS A 135 19.11 6.36 -2.35
C LYS A 135 20.64 6.51 -2.34
N TYR A 136 21.13 7.74 -2.27
CA TYR A 136 22.56 7.99 -2.33
C TYR A 136 23.13 8.29 -0.95
N GLU A 137 23.94 7.37 -0.44
CA GLU A 137 24.68 7.58 0.79
C GLU A 137 25.64 8.76 0.66
N GLY A 138 25.76 9.55 1.73
CA GLY A 138 26.64 10.73 1.75
C GLY A 138 25.97 12.03 1.31
N SER A 139 24.67 12.03 1.01
CA SER A 139 23.89 13.26 1.01
C SER A 139 23.90 13.86 2.42
N ASN A 140 24.06 15.17 2.54
CA ASN A 140 24.16 15.86 3.84
C ASN A 140 22.87 15.83 4.67
N THR A 141 21.80 15.25 4.15
CA THR A 141 20.48 15.20 4.77
C THR A 141 19.83 13.86 4.52
N THR A 142 19.45 13.17 5.60
CA THR A 142 18.56 12.03 5.55
C THR A 142 17.13 12.54 5.65
N VAL A 143 16.28 12.13 4.73
CA VAL A 143 14.85 12.44 4.76
C VAL A 143 14.14 11.32 5.52
N THR A 144 13.43 11.68 6.58
CA THR A 144 12.52 10.78 7.27
C THR A 144 11.16 10.87 6.60
N TYR A 145 10.72 9.78 6.00
CA TYR A 145 9.38 9.70 5.41
C TYR A 145 8.33 9.52 6.48
N VAL A 146 7.14 10.06 6.23
CA VAL A 146 5.98 9.82 7.10
C VAL A 146 5.66 8.34 7.10
N SER A 147 5.67 7.73 8.28
CA SER A 147 5.28 6.35 8.51
C SER A 147 3.90 6.28 9.16
N ARG A 148 3.11 5.29 8.78
CA ARG A 148 1.83 5.00 9.46
C ARG A 148 2.02 4.37 10.83
N ASN A 149 3.22 3.85 11.11
CA ASN A 149 3.52 3.21 12.38
C ASN A 149 3.66 4.21 13.52
N ASP A 150 4.17 5.40 13.25
CA ASP A 150 4.43 6.41 14.27
C ASP A 150 3.96 7.83 13.91
N TRP A 151 3.74 8.10 12.63
CA TRP A 151 3.37 9.41 12.11
C TRP A 151 4.41 10.52 12.39
N GLU A 152 5.65 10.14 12.73
CA GLU A 152 6.69 11.09 13.13
C GLU A 152 7.41 11.73 11.95
N GLY A 153 7.51 11.05 10.83
CA GLY A 153 8.06 11.62 9.60
C GLY A 153 7.19 12.79 9.12
N THR A 154 7.81 13.83 8.59
CA THR A 154 7.10 14.97 8.02
C THR A 154 7.55 15.22 6.60
N PHE A 155 6.63 15.76 5.79
CA PHE A 155 7.03 16.28 4.49
C PHE A 155 8.07 17.38 4.69
N PRO A 156 9.15 17.42 3.90
CA PRO A 156 10.14 18.47 4.00
C PRO A 156 9.46 19.83 3.80
N LYS A 157 9.69 20.75 4.73
CA LYS A 157 9.13 22.11 4.68
C LYS A 157 9.86 23.03 3.71
N SER A 158 11.03 22.61 3.25
CA SER A 158 11.86 23.30 2.27
C SER A 158 12.53 22.29 1.35
N ALA A 159 12.94 22.73 0.17
CA ALA A 159 13.73 21.88 -0.72
C ALA A 159 14.99 21.42 -0.02
N VAL A 160 15.27 20.12 -0.12
CA VAL A 160 16.51 19.52 0.39
C VAL A 160 17.58 19.71 -0.66
N GLU A 161 18.64 20.42 -0.32
CA GLU A 161 19.84 20.50 -1.18
C GLU A 161 20.63 19.21 -1.02
N VAL A 162 20.67 18.42 -2.08
CA VAL A 162 21.47 17.20 -2.16
C VAL A 162 22.75 17.52 -2.94
N ALA A 163 23.90 17.36 -2.30
CA ALA A 163 25.17 17.48 -3.01
C ALA A 163 25.30 16.34 -4.03
N VAL A 164 25.67 16.68 -5.26
CA VAL A 164 25.94 15.67 -6.29
C VAL A 164 27.15 14.86 -5.88
N THR A 165 26.98 13.57 -5.69
CA THR A 165 28.06 12.63 -5.37
C THR A 165 28.68 12.07 -6.65
N ASP A 166 29.91 11.55 -6.55
CA ASP A 166 30.53 10.87 -7.69
C ASP A 166 29.69 9.71 -8.22
N LYS A 167 28.99 8.99 -7.33
CA LYS A 167 28.09 7.92 -7.71
C LYS A 167 26.89 8.44 -8.52
N MET A 168 26.27 9.53 -8.11
CA MET A 168 25.18 10.16 -8.87
C MET A 168 25.65 10.59 -10.25
N SER A 169 26.86 11.14 -10.35
CA SER A 169 27.44 11.56 -11.63
C SER A 169 27.69 10.37 -12.56
N VAL A 170 28.15 9.24 -12.02
CA VAL A 170 28.36 7.99 -12.78
C VAL A 170 27.02 7.42 -13.24
N ASP A 171 26.04 7.34 -12.35
CA ASP A 171 24.71 6.80 -12.67
C ASP A 171 24.04 7.65 -13.76
N LEU A 172 24.09 8.98 -13.64
CA LEU A 172 23.56 9.90 -14.65
C LEU A 172 24.27 9.80 -16.00
N ALA A 173 25.57 9.49 -16.00
CA ALA A 173 26.35 9.31 -17.22
C ALA A 173 26.08 7.95 -17.87
N SER A 174 25.75 6.91 -17.09
CA SER A 174 25.54 5.55 -17.58
C SER A 174 24.14 5.33 -18.19
N ASP A 175 23.11 6.04 -17.68
CA ASP A 175 21.73 5.79 -18.04
C ASP A 175 21.24 6.53 -19.30
N LYS A 176 22.04 7.37 -19.89
CA LYS A 176 21.67 8.07 -21.12
C LYS A 176 22.82 8.06 -22.11
N PRO A 177 22.74 7.18 -23.12
CA PRO A 177 23.40 7.53 -24.35
C PRO A 177 22.82 8.88 -24.80
N ILE A 178 23.65 9.92 -24.84
CA ILE A 178 23.31 11.14 -25.55
C ILE A 178 23.22 10.70 -27.00
N VAL A 179 22.02 10.33 -27.42
CA VAL A 179 21.74 10.18 -28.85
C VAL A 179 21.62 11.60 -29.35
N GLU A 180 22.68 12.14 -29.89
CA GLU A 180 22.58 13.29 -30.78
C GLU A 180 21.85 12.82 -32.04
N ASP A 181 20.54 12.64 -31.91
CA ASP A 181 19.70 12.46 -33.07
C ASP A 181 19.25 13.85 -33.56
N SER A 182 20.01 14.36 -34.53
CA SER A 182 19.67 15.62 -35.19
C SER A 182 18.34 15.55 -35.95
N GLU A 183 17.72 14.38 -36.03
CA GLU A 183 16.44 14.13 -36.70
C GLU A 183 15.31 13.76 -35.71
N ALA A 184 15.56 13.74 -34.39
CA ALA A 184 14.54 13.49 -33.41
C ALA A 184 13.49 14.61 -33.43
N VAL A 185 12.38 14.35 -34.11
CA VAL A 185 11.18 15.17 -33.97
C VAL A 185 10.64 14.93 -32.56
N ILE A 186 10.95 15.84 -31.65
CA ILE A 186 10.31 15.85 -30.34
C ILE A 186 8.82 16.07 -30.58
N PRO A 187 7.96 15.07 -30.33
CA PRO A 187 6.53 15.28 -30.50
C PRO A 187 6.09 16.32 -29.48
N THR A 188 5.81 17.53 -29.91
CA THR A 188 5.17 18.53 -29.07
C THR A 188 3.80 18.01 -28.70
N TYR A 189 3.61 17.75 -27.42
CA TYR A 189 2.32 17.36 -26.87
C TYR A 189 1.29 18.43 -27.28
N GLY A 190 0.28 18.06 -28.05
CA GLY A 190 -0.73 18.98 -28.49
C GLY A 190 -0.68 19.37 -29.97
N ALA A 191 0.37 19.03 -30.72
CA ALA A 191 0.44 19.34 -32.14
C ALA A 191 -0.72 18.73 -32.97
N LYS A 192 -1.29 17.61 -32.51
CA LYS A 192 -2.48 17.00 -33.12
C LYS A 192 -3.81 17.69 -32.78
N ASN A 193 -3.85 18.51 -31.73
CA ASN A 193 -5.07 19.15 -31.22
C ASN A 193 -5.07 20.68 -31.38
N GLY A 194 -4.11 21.23 -32.11
CA GLY A 194 -4.00 22.68 -32.27
C GLY A 194 -3.64 23.48 -31.01
N LEU A 195 -3.30 22.78 -29.90
CA LEU A 195 -2.81 23.38 -28.66
C LEU A 195 -1.29 23.52 -28.77
N ASN A 196 -0.86 24.73 -29.09
CA ASN A 196 0.54 25.12 -29.02
C ASN A 196 0.81 25.53 -27.56
N LEU A 197 1.39 24.60 -26.77
CA LEU A 197 1.96 24.92 -25.48
C LEU A 197 3.42 25.37 -25.72
N ALA A 198 3.59 26.62 -26.04
CA ALA A 198 4.87 27.30 -26.03
C ALA A 198 5.23 27.73 -24.62
#